data_5ae7fe922ccb94346f1a27504fbb1435
#
_entry.id   5ae7fe922ccb94346f1a27504fbb1435
#
_cell.length_a   1.000
_cell.length_b   1.000
_cell.length_c   1.000
_cell.angle_alpha   90.00
_cell.angle_beta   90.00
_cell.angle_gamma   90.00
#
_symmetry.space_group_name_H-M   'P 1'
#
loop_
_entity.id
_entity.type
_entity.pdbx_description
1 polymer ?
#
loop_
_entity_poly.entity_id
_entity_poly.type
_entity_poly.pdbx_seq_one_letter_code
_entity_poly.pdbx_strand_id
1 'polypeptide(L)' 'MDAPTTTSRQRAWIPTAEVCDYLGISRETLRRLRLRGVLQPGKHFRRWGCTQGKGPLQWHHQNVETTITAWSRRNLRQ' A
#
# COMPACT_ATOMS: atom_id res chain seq x y z
N MET A 1 19.29 18.56 -8.49
CA MET A 1 19.08 18.29 -8.47
C MET A 1 18.25 17.39 -8.35
N ASP A 2 18.10 16.86 -8.79
CA ASP A 2 17.49 15.94 -8.48
C ASP A 2 16.28 16.07 -7.72
N ALA A 3 15.76 17.14 -7.57
CA ALA A 3 14.59 17.40 -6.80
C ALA A 3 13.41 16.53 -7.20
N PRO A 4 13.11 16.41 -8.45
CA PRO A 4 11.97 15.59 -8.83
C PRO A 4 12.12 14.14 -8.39
N THR A 5 13.30 13.64 -8.53
CA THR A 5 13.55 12.29 -8.13
C THR A 5 13.38 12.10 -6.63
N THR A 6 13.91 13.05 -5.91
CA THR A 6 13.80 13.03 -4.48
C THR A 6 12.35 13.05 -4.05
N THR A 7 11.58 13.92 -4.66
CA THR A 7 10.16 14.03 -4.33
C THR A 7 9.45 12.71 -4.56
N SER A 8 9.77 12.08 -5.65
CA SER A 8 9.13 10.82 -5.98
C SER A 8 9.42 9.77 -4.94
N ARG A 9 10.66 9.66 -4.54
CA ARG A 9 11.04 8.65 -3.56
C ARG A 9 10.43 8.93 -2.21
N GLN A 10 10.10 10.17 -1.94
CA GLN A 10 9.57 10.54 -0.64
C GLN A 10 8.07 10.50 -0.56
N ARG A 11 7.42 10.14 -1.64
CA ARG A 11 5.98 10.04 -1.60
C ARG A 11 5.56 8.92 -0.68
N ALA A 12 4.74 9.23 0.28
CA ALA A 12 4.23 8.22 1.20
C ALA A 12 3.12 7.41 0.56
N TRP A 13 2.34 8.05 -0.31
CA TRP A 13 1.18 7.42 -0.92
C TRP A 13 1.47 7.14 -2.38
N ILE A 14 1.40 5.89 -2.78
CA ILE A 14 1.75 5.47 -4.13
C ILE A 14 0.61 4.64 -4.73
N PRO A 15 0.56 4.56 -6.06
CA PRO A 15 -0.50 3.79 -6.71
C PRO A 15 -0.38 2.29 -6.46
N THR A 16 -1.46 1.58 -6.72
CA THR A 16 -1.51 0.14 -6.48
C THR A 16 -0.39 -0.60 -7.21
N ALA A 17 -0.18 -0.29 -8.47
CA ALA A 17 0.85 -0.99 -9.23
C ALA A 17 2.22 -0.79 -8.60
N GLU A 18 2.47 0.40 -8.13
CA GLU A 18 3.77 0.74 -7.56
C GLU A 18 4.00 0.06 -6.22
N VAL A 19 2.98 -0.01 -5.37
CA VAL A 19 3.13 -0.67 -4.10
C VAL A 19 3.29 -2.18 -4.28
N CYS A 20 2.64 -2.74 -5.28
CA CYS A 20 2.82 -4.16 -5.58
C CYS A 20 4.25 -4.44 -6.00
N ASP A 21 4.82 -3.58 -6.84
CA ASP A 21 6.21 -3.70 -7.24
C ASP A 21 7.14 -3.57 -6.05
N TYR A 22 6.87 -2.58 -5.23
CA TYR A 22 7.70 -2.30 -4.07
C TYR A 22 7.74 -3.48 -3.11
N LEU A 23 6.61 -4.12 -2.91
CA LEU A 23 6.52 -5.23 -1.97
C LEU A 23 6.75 -6.59 -2.61
N GLY A 24 6.73 -6.64 -3.93
CA GLY A 24 6.90 -7.92 -4.61
C GLY A 24 5.71 -8.83 -4.47
N ILE A 25 4.51 -8.28 -4.41
CA ILE A 25 3.30 -9.08 -4.29
C ILE A 25 2.35 -8.76 -5.43
N SER A 26 1.40 -9.66 -5.66
CA SER A 26 0.42 -9.45 -6.71
C SER A 26 -0.72 -8.55 -6.22
N ARG A 27 -1.45 -8.01 -7.16
CA ARG A 27 -2.62 -7.21 -6.82
C ARG A 27 -3.66 -8.04 -6.09
N GLU A 28 -3.75 -9.29 -6.44
CA GLU A 28 -4.71 -10.18 -5.79
C GLU A 28 -4.35 -10.36 -4.33
N THR A 29 -3.08 -10.54 -4.03
CA THR A 29 -2.64 -10.68 -2.65
C THR A 29 -2.97 -9.42 -1.85
N LEU A 30 -2.68 -8.27 -2.44
CA LEU A 30 -2.96 -7.00 -1.79
C LEU A 30 -4.45 -6.84 -1.53
N ARG A 31 -5.26 -7.21 -2.51
CA ARG A 31 -6.70 -7.13 -2.38
C ARG A 31 -7.21 -8.02 -1.27
N ARG A 32 -6.67 -9.23 -1.18
CA ARG A 32 -7.09 -10.16 -0.14
C ARG A 32 -6.76 -9.64 1.24
N LEU A 33 -5.58 -9.06 1.40
CA LEU A 33 -5.21 -8.49 2.69
C LEU A 33 -6.13 -7.34 3.06
N ARG A 34 -6.52 -6.55 2.09
CA ARG A 34 -7.45 -5.46 2.33
C ARG A 34 -8.82 -5.99 2.76
N LEU A 35 -9.30 -7.01 2.07
CA LEU A 35 -10.61 -7.57 2.37
C LEU A 35 -10.65 -8.28 3.70
N ARG A 36 -9.52 -8.80 4.14
CA ARG A 36 -9.43 -9.46 5.43
C ARG A 36 -9.32 -8.48 6.59
N GLY A 37 -9.18 -7.21 6.29
CA GLY A 37 -9.03 -6.23 7.35
C GLY A 37 -7.61 -6.06 7.86
N VAL A 38 -6.66 -6.76 7.27
CA VAL A 38 -5.26 -6.58 7.63
C VAL A 38 -4.80 -5.17 7.27
N LEU A 39 -5.27 -4.69 6.13
CA LEU A 39 -4.99 -3.33 5.66
C LEU A 39 -6.24 -2.51 5.82
N GLN A 40 -6.13 -1.39 6.51
CA GLN A 40 -7.28 -0.59 6.89
C GLN A 40 -7.31 0.74 6.16
N PRO A 41 -8.51 1.23 5.84
CA PRO A 41 -8.62 2.50 5.15
C PRO A 41 -8.14 3.65 6.02
N GLY A 42 -7.54 4.63 5.38
CA GLY A 42 -7.02 5.78 6.08
C GLY A 42 -5.61 5.59 6.59
N LYS A 43 -5.29 4.40 7.08
CA LYS A 43 -3.96 4.11 7.58
C LYS A 43 -3.08 3.48 6.51
N HIS A 44 -3.64 2.54 5.76
CA HIS A 44 -2.86 1.79 4.78
C HIS A 44 -3.21 2.18 3.35
N PHE A 45 -4.45 2.56 3.11
CA PHE A 45 -4.84 2.93 1.76
C PHE A 45 -5.91 3.99 1.83
N ARG A 46 -6.04 4.71 0.74
CA ARG A 46 -7.08 5.72 0.61
C ARG A 46 -7.47 5.81 -0.85
N ARG A 47 -8.68 6.28 -1.07
CA ARG A 47 -9.13 6.51 -2.43
C ARG A 47 -8.82 7.94 -2.79
N TRP A 48 -8.12 8.11 -3.88
CA TRP A 48 -7.69 9.43 -4.28
C TRP A 48 -8.66 9.99 -5.31
N GLY A 49 -8.84 11.29 -5.27
CA GLY A 49 -9.75 11.95 -6.20
C GLY A 49 -11.07 12.25 -5.54
N CYS A 50 -11.85 13.06 -6.19
CA CYS A 50 -13.11 13.48 -5.60
C CYS A 50 -14.28 12.91 -6.32
N THR A 51 -14.20 11.73 -6.84
CA THR A 51 -15.28 11.21 -7.64
C THR A 51 -16.11 10.21 -6.84
N GLN A 52 -16.53 10.61 -5.69
CA GLN A 52 -17.49 9.81 -4.94
C GLN A 52 -17.03 8.39 -4.70
N GLY A 53 -15.79 8.26 -4.33
CA GLY A 53 -15.25 6.96 -3.98
C GLY A 53 -14.86 6.10 -5.15
N LYS A 54 -14.79 6.66 -6.34
CA LYS A 54 -14.41 5.88 -7.51
C LYS A 54 -13.00 6.14 -7.98
N GLY A 55 -12.27 7.00 -7.31
CA GLY A 55 -10.92 7.27 -7.71
C GLY A 55 -10.01 6.09 -7.48
N PRO A 56 -8.80 6.14 -8.03
CA PRO A 56 -7.83 5.08 -7.82
C PRO A 56 -7.39 5.01 -6.38
N LEU A 57 -7.02 3.82 -5.95
CA LEU A 57 -6.50 3.64 -4.60
C LEU A 57 -5.04 4.03 -4.54
N GLN A 58 -4.68 4.65 -3.44
CA GLN A 58 -3.28 4.92 -3.11
C GLN A 58 -2.96 4.23 -1.80
N TRP A 59 -1.72 3.82 -1.67
CA TRP A 59 -1.30 3.03 -0.53
C TRP A 59 -0.14 3.69 0.18
N HIS A 60 -0.18 3.69 1.50
CA HIS A 60 0.94 4.20 2.30
C HIS A 60 1.96 3.08 2.42
N HIS A 61 2.97 3.09 1.56
CA HIS A 61 3.84 1.93 1.41
C HIS A 61 4.55 1.54 2.70
N GLN A 62 4.94 2.50 3.51
CA GLN A 62 5.62 2.19 4.76
C GLN A 62 4.70 1.50 5.75
N ASN A 63 3.48 2.00 5.88
CA ASN A 63 2.52 1.38 6.78
C ASN A 63 2.12 -0.01 6.30
N VAL A 64 1.95 -0.15 5.00
CA VAL A 64 1.61 -1.44 4.42
C VAL A 64 2.73 -2.44 4.67
N GLU A 65 3.96 -2.01 4.41
CA GLU A 65 5.10 -2.90 4.61
C GLU A 65 5.23 -3.34 6.06
N THR A 66 5.10 -2.40 6.98
CA THR A 66 5.21 -2.71 8.39
C THR A 66 4.14 -3.71 8.81
N THR A 67 2.92 -3.48 8.37
CA THR A 67 1.80 -4.34 8.75
C THR A 67 1.94 -5.73 8.14
N ILE A 68 2.32 -5.81 6.88
CA ILE A 68 2.48 -7.10 6.21
C ILE A 68 3.62 -7.87 6.84
N THR A 69 4.70 -7.20 7.18
CA THR A 69 5.82 -7.86 7.83
C THR A 69 5.42 -8.46 9.16
N ALA A 70 4.70 -7.70 9.96
CA ALA A 70 4.24 -8.20 11.25
C ALA A 70 3.26 -9.36 11.07
N TRP A 71 2.37 -9.23 10.10
CA TRP A 71 1.39 -10.27 9.83
C TRP A 71 2.06 -11.55 9.36
N SER A 72 3.02 -11.43 8.45
CA SER A 72 3.77 -12.58 7.95
C SER A 72 4.54 -13.27 9.05
N ARG A 73 5.15 -12.48 9.90
CA ARG A 73 5.93 -13.04 10.98
C ARG A 73 5.07 -13.92 11.88
N ARG A 74 3.86 -13.44 12.19
CA ARG A 74 2.96 -14.23 13.01
C ARG A 74 2.49 -15.49 12.32
N ASN A 75 2.31 -15.40 11.01
CA ASN A 75 1.77 -16.54 10.27
C ASN A 75 2.82 -17.54 9.86
N LEU A 76 4.06 -17.11 9.76
CA LEU A 76 5.13 -18.03 9.40
C LEU A 76 5.67 -18.81 10.57
N ARG A 77 5.24 -18.48 11.75
CA ARG A 77 5.68 -19.21 12.92
C ARG A 77 5.01 -20.56 13.06
N GLN A 78 4.07 -20.79 12.22
CA GLN A 78 3.40 -22.09 12.24
C GLN A 78 4.34 -23.20 11.77
#